data_3596f84d3de37106772725941cc6d67a
#
_entry.id   3596f84d3de37106772725941cc6d67a
#
_cell.length_a   1.000
_cell.length_b   1.000
_cell.length_c   1.000
_cell.angle_alpha   90.00
_cell.angle_beta   90.00
_cell.angle_gamma   90.00
#
_symmetry.space_group_name_H-M   'P 1'
#
loop_
_entity.id
_entity.type
_entity.pdbx_description
1 polymer ?
#
loop_
_entity_poly.entity_id
_entity_poly.type
_entity_poly.pdbx_seq_one_letter_code
_entity_poly.pdbx_strand_id
1 'polypeptide(L)'
;MPMANPSDKIAVENINVPGKTTNVDAAKYAAMKKVFLKVMPKKSPGLTQKEIQEAVKEHLPDDLFPKGATSGWWAKTVQLDLEAKGVVVREDSKPLRWYKT
;
A
#
# COMPACT_ATOMS: atom_id res chain seq x y z
N MET A 1 7.70 17.02 16.75
CA MET A 1 6.63 16.49 15.90
C MET A 1 5.67 15.66 16.70
N PRO A 2 4.42 15.99 16.72
CA PRO A 2 3.45 15.13 17.39
C PRO A 2 3.35 13.80 16.65
N MET A 3 3.28 12.72 17.37
CA MET A 3 3.06 11.41 16.79
C MET A 3 1.60 11.30 16.37
N ALA A 4 1.34 10.55 15.30
CA ALA A 4 -0.03 10.30 14.89
C ALA A 4 -0.78 9.59 16.02
N ASN A 5 -1.94 10.10 16.34
CA ASN A 5 -2.84 9.50 17.31
C ASN A 5 -3.48 8.25 16.67
N PRO A 6 -3.75 7.16 17.42
CA PRO A 6 -4.44 6.00 16.85
C PRO A 6 -5.78 6.31 16.20
N SER A 7 -6.43 7.42 16.62
CA SER A 7 -7.70 7.87 16.03
C SER A 7 -7.52 8.76 14.80
N ASP A 8 -6.29 9.17 14.50
CA ASP A 8 -6.04 10.04 13.34
C ASP A 8 -6.33 9.30 12.05
N LYS A 9 -6.86 10.04 11.09
CA LYS A 9 -7.16 9.53 9.76
C LYS A 9 -6.33 10.26 8.73
N ILE A 10 -6.06 9.57 7.61
CA ILE A 10 -5.39 10.16 6.47
C ILE A 10 -6.26 9.93 5.24
N ALA A 11 -6.34 10.92 4.36
CA ALA A 11 -7.08 10.79 3.12
C ALA A 11 -6.24 10.05 2.10
N VAL A 12 -6.81 9.01 1.50
CA VAL A 12 -6.17 8.25 0.43
C VAL A 12 -6.95 8.42 -0.86
N GLU A 13 -6.24 8.34 -1.98
CA GLU A 13 -6.81 8.43 -3.31
C GLU A 13 -6.96 7.03 -3.90
N ASN A 14 -7.71 6.93 -4.99
CA ASN A 14 -7.88 5.69 -5.71
C ASN A 14 -7.74 5.99 -7.20
N ILE A 15 -6.74 5.41 -7.85
CA ILE A 15 -6.48 5.64 -9.26
C ILE A 15 -7.69 5.29 -10.14
N ASN A 16 -8.53 4.36 -9.68
CA ASN A 16 -9.72 3.94 -10.43
C ASN A 16 -10.91 4.89 -10.25
N VAL A 17 -10.84 5.81 -9.30
CA VAL A 17 -11.90 6.77 -9.00
C VAL A 17 -11.27 8.16 -8.80
N PRO A 18 -10.82 8.80 -9.90
CA PRO A 18 -10.15 10.10 -9.80
C PRO A 18 -11.02 11.16 -9.12
N GLY A 19 -10.39 11.97 -8.26
CA GLY A 19 -11.07 13.05 -7.57
C GLY A 19 -11.80 12.66 -6.30
N LYS A 20 -11.82 11.37 -5.96
CA LYS A 20 -12.45 10.90 -4.72
C LYS A 20 -11.39 10.46 -3.73
N THR A 21 -11.60 10.81 -2.45
CA THR A 21 -10.72 10.37 -1.37
C THR A 21 -11.53 9.63 -0.31
N THR A 22 -10.83 8.77 0.45
CA THR A 22 -11.41 8.02 1.56
C THR A 22 -10.50 8.19 2.77
N ASN A 23 -11.07 8.40 3.94
CA ASN A 23 -10.27 8.53 5.16
C ASN A 23 -10.03 7.15 5.76
N VAL A 24 -8.76 6.86 6.07
CA VAL A 24 -8.36 5.58 6.66
C VAL A 24 -7.44 5.83 7.87
N ASP A 25 -7.25 4.81 8.69
CA ASP A 25 -6.38 4.89 9.87
C ASP A 25 -4.96 5.29 9.47
N ALA A 26 -4.48 6.41 10.00
CA ALA A 26 -3.17 6.97 9.63
C ALA A 26 -2.01 6.08 10.05
N ALA A 27 -2.07 5.46 11.23
CA ALA A 27 -0.99 4.61 11.73
C ALA A 27 -0.84 3.35 10.87
N LYS A 28 -1.95 2.71 10.54
CA LYS A 28 -1.92 1.53 9.66
C LYS A 28 -1.49 1.87 8.25
N TYR A 29 -1.95 3.00 7.73
CA TYR A 29 -1.51 3.46 6.41
C TYR A 29 -0.01 3.67 6.38
N ALA A 30 0.54 4.40 7.36
CA ALA A 30 1.97 4.68 7.41
C ALA A 30 2.81 3.40 7.51
N ALA A 31 2.38 2.45 8.35
CA ALA A 31 3.07 1.18 8.49
C ALA A 31 3.05 0.37 7.20
N MET A 32 1.88 0.26 6.57
CA MET A 32 1.76 -0.48 5.32
C MET A 32 2.53 0.20 4.19
N LYS A 33 2.46 1.54 4.08
CA LYS A 33 3.18 2.27 3.04
C LYS A 33 4.69 2.03 3.13
N LYS A 34 5.23 2.07 4.35
CA LYS A 34 6.66 1.83 4.58
C LYS A 34 7.08 0.43 4.11
N VAL A 35 6.32 -0.58 4.50
CA VAL A 35 6.59 -1.96 4.12
C VAL A 35 6.38 -2.18 2.62
N PHE A 36 5.29 -1.63 2.09
CA PHE A 36 4.97 -1.72 0.66
C PHE A 36 6.12 -1.21 -0.19
N LEU A 37 6.63 -0.01 0.12
CA LEU A 37 7.73 0.58 -0.64
C LEU A 37 9.03 -0.20 -0.47
N LYS A 38 9.23 -0.82 0.69
CA LYS A 38 10.40 -1.64 0.96
C LYS A 38 10.47 -2.88 0.05
N VAL A 39 9.32 -3.53 -0.17
CA VAL A 39 9.28 -4.77 -0.96
C VAL A 39 9.14 -4.53 -2.46
N MET A 40 8.78 -3.32 -2.89
CA MET A 40 8.57 -3.04 -4.31
C MET A 40 9.88 -2.92 -5.08
N PRO A 41 9.98 -3.57 -6.26
CA PRO A 41 11.13 -3.36 -7.14
C PRO A 41 11.09 -1.97 -7.76
N LYS A 42 12.25 -1.46 -8.19
CA LYS A 42 12.37 -0.11 -8.77
C LYS A 42 12.16 -0.09 -10.28
N LYS A 43 12.00 -1.25 -10.90
CA LYS A 43 11.84 -1.35 -12.35
C LYS A 43 11.13 -2.64 -12.71
N SER A 44 10.73 -2.73 -13.98
CA SER A 44 10.13 -3.93 -14.55
C SER A 44 11.11 -5.11 -14.57
N PRO A 45 10.64 -6.35 -14.34
CA PRO A 45 9.27 -6.67 -14.05
C PRO A 45 8.90 -6.36 -12.61
N GLY A 46 7.65 -5.90 -12.40
CA GLY A 46 7.14 -5.63 -11.05
C GLY A 46 6.62 -6.89 -10.39
N LEU A 47 5.98 -6.70 -9.24
CA LEU A 47 5.34 -7.77 -8.48
C LEU A 47 3.84 -7.83 -8.80
N THR A 48 3.29 -9.03 -8.82
CA THR A 48 1.84 -9.21 -8.91
C THR A 48 1.21 -8.85 -7.57
N GLN A 49 -0.11 -8.63 -7.56
CA GLN A 49 -0.82 -8.32 -6.33
C GLN A 49 -0.63 -9.41 -5.28
N LYS A 50 -0.68 -10.67 -5.68
CA LYS A 50 -0.46 -11.79 -4.77
C LYS A 50 0.95 -11.77 -4.17
N GLU A 51 1.95 -11.52 -5.00
CA GLU A 51 3.34 -11.44 -4.54
C GLU A 51 3.54 -10.29 -3.56
N ILE A 52 2.90 -9.13 -3.84
CA ILE A 52 2.96 -7.98 -2.94
C ILE A 52 2.36 -8.33 -1.58
N GLN A 53 1.18 -8.94 -1.57
CA GLN A 53 0.49 -9.30 -0.34
C GLN A 53 1.31 -10.28 0.50
N GLU A 54 1.93 -11.25 -0.12
CA GLU A 54 2.79 -12.22 0.57
C GLU A 54 4.05 -11.56 1.13
N ALA A 55 4.68 -10.69 0.33
CA ALA A 55 5.92 -10.02 0.74
C ALA A 55 5.69 -9.07 1.92
N VAL A 56 4.59 -8.29 1.91
CA VAL A 56 4.35 -7.34 2.99
C VAL A 56 4.05 -8.02 4.31
N LYS A 57 3.41 -9.18 4.31
CA LYS A 57 3.06 -9.89 5.55
C LYS A 57 4.28 -10.20 6.40
N GLU A 58 5.42 -10.47 5.78
CA GLU A 58 6.64 -10.82 6.49
C GLU A 58 7.25 -9.66 7.27
N HIS A 59 6.86 -8.43 6.95
CA HIS A 59 7.46 -7.22 7.50
C HIS A 59 6.49 -6.35 8.30
N LEU A 60 5.21 -6.73 8.36
CA LEU A 60 4.21 -5.90 9.04
C LEU A 60 4.31 -6.04 10.56
N PRO A 61 4.14 -4.90 11.28
CA PRO A 61 4.12 -4.97 12.75
C PRO A 61 2.88 -5.70 13.25
N ASP A 62 3.08 -6.63 14.17
CA ASP A 62 1.99 -7.49 14.65
C ASP A 62 0.97 -6.73 15.50
N ASP A 63 1.38 -5.63 16.16
CA ASP A 63 0.48 -4.80 16.93
C ASP A 63 -0.58 -4.09 16.09
N LEU A 64 -0.26 -3.75 14.84
CA LEU A 64 -1.20 -3.12 13.92
C LEU A 64 -1.89 -4.12 12.98
N PHE A 65 -1.21 -5.20 12.65
CA PHE A 65 -1.71 -6.24 11.76
C PHE A 65 -1.52 -7.62 12.39
N PRO A 66 -2.26 -7.95 13.44
CA PRO A 66 -2.08 -9.23 14.14
C PRO A 66 -2.15 -10.41 13.18
N LYS A 67 -1.06 -11.19 13.11
CA LYS A 67 -0.95 -12.34 12.21
C LYS A 67 -1.24 -12.00 10.75
N GLY A 68 -0.97 -10.76 10.34
CA GLY A 68 -1.22 -10.29 8.99
C GLY A 68 -2.69 -10.00 8.69
N ALA A 69 -3.51 -9.84 9.71
CA ALA A 69 -4.93 -9.57 9.54
C ALA A 69 -5.16 -8.30 8.71
N THR A 70 -6.09 -8.37 7.76
CA THR A 70 -6.47 -7.27 6.85
C THR A 70 -5.33 -6.75 5.98
N SER A 71 -4.18 -7.41 5.95
CA SER A 71 -3.02 -6.96 5.17
C SER A 71 -3.33 -6.84 3.68
N GLY A 72 -4.13 -7.75 3.12
CA GLY A 72 -4.52 -7.69 1.70
C GLY A 72 -5.27 -6.42 1.36
N TRP A 73 -6.25 -6.05 2.18
CA TRP A 73 -7.01 -4.83 1.99
C TRP A 73 -6.13 -3.59 2.09
N TRP A 74 -5.25 -3.57 3.10
CA TRP A 74 -4.35 -2.42 3.31
C TRP A 74 -3.30 -2.30 2.21
N ALA A 75 -2.76 -3.42 1.74
CA ALA A 75 -1.81 -3.41 0.64
C ALA A 75 -2.45 -2.84 -0.63
N LYS A 76 -3.68 -3.26 -0.92
CA LYS A 76 -4.40 -2.75 -2.09
C LYS A 76 -4.73 -1.26 -1.94
N THR A 77 -5.15 -0.84 -0.75
CA THR A 77 -5.47 0.57 -0.48
C THR A 77 -4.25 1.46 -0.69
N VAL A 78 -3.10 1.08 -0.15
CA VAL A 78 -1.85 1.81 -0.34
C VAL A 78 -1.44 1.81 -1.81
N GLN A 79 -1.54 0.67 -2.49
CA GLN A 79 -1.22 0.55 -3.90
C GLN A 79 -2.01 1.54 -4.76
N LEU A 80 -3.34 1.60 -4.56
CA LEU A 80 -4.19 2.49 -5.34
C LEU A 80 -3.88 3.97 -5.08
N ASP A 81 -3.58 4.31 -3.83
CA ASP A 81 -3.19 5.66 -3.46
C ASP A 81 -1.85 6.05 -4.09
N LEU A 82 -0.85 5.17 -4.01
CA LEU A 82 0.47 5.44 -4.57
C LEU A 82 0.46 5.46 -6.09
N GLU A 83 -0.40 4.68 -6.73
CA GLU A 83 -0.60 4.78 -8.18
C GLU A 83 -1.16 6.14 -8.55
N ALA A 84 -2.15 6.63 -7.80
CA ALA A 84 -2.75 7.95 -8.06
C ALA A 84 -1.72 9.07 -7.91
N LYS A 85 -0.76 8.89 -7.02
CA LYS A 85 0.30 9.88 -6.74
C LYS A 85 1.55 9.70 -7.61
N GLY A 86 1.57 8.70 -8.48
CA GLY A 86 2.70 8.47 -9.36
C GLY A 86 3.92 7.85 -8.71
N VAL A 87 3.80 7.34 -7.49
CA VAL A 87 4.90 6.71 -6.77
C VAL A 87 5.09 5.26 -7.22
N VAL A 88 4.00 4.61 -7.62
CA VAL A 88 3.98 3.24 -8.09
C VAL A 88 3.33 3.20 -9.47
N VAL A 89 3.86 2.37 -10.35
CA VAL A 89 3.40 2.24 -11.73
C VAL A 89 2.86 0.84 -11.95
N ARG A 90 1.71 0.77 -12.62
CA ARG A 90 1.10 -0.49 -13.04
C ARG A 90 1.65 -0.88 -14.40
N GLU A 91 2.17 -2.10 -14.51
CA GLU A 91 2.58 -2.66 -15.79
C GLU A 91 1.39 -3.31 -16.49
N ASP A 92 1.28 -3.09 -17.79
CA ASP A 92 0.27 -3.76 -18.62
C ASP A 92 0.78 -5.15 -18.96
N SER A 93 0.59 -6.07 -18.05
CA SER A 93 1.02 -7.47 -18.16
C SER A 93 -0.10 -8.39 -17.68
N LYS A 94 0.07 -9.69 -17.93
CA LYS A 94 -0.91 -10.71 -17.48
C LYS A 94 -0.17 -11.77 -16.67
N PRO A 95 -0.38 -11.82 -15.34
CA PRO A 95 -1.18 -10.90 -14.52
C PRO A 95 -0.54 -9.52 -14.40
N LEU A 96 -1.33 -8.54 -13.96
CA LEU A 96 -0.84 -7.17 -13.74
C LEU A 96 0.28 -7.17 -12.70
N ARG A 97 1.25 -6.30 -12.91
CA ARG A 97 2.40 -6.15 -12.01
C ARG A 97 2.61 -4.68 -11.69
N TRP A 98 3.29 -4.41 -10.58
CA TRP A 98 3.58 -3.06 -10.12
C TRP A 98 5.03 -2.92 -9.74
N TYR A 99 5.58 -1.73 -9.95
CA TYR A 99 6.93 -1.38 -9.48
C TYR A 99 6.93 0.09 -9.07
N LYS A 100 7.91 0.49 -8.26
CA LYS A 100 8.01 1.88 -7.84
C LYS A 100 8.90 2.68 -8.78
N THR A 101 8.59 3.96 -8.90
CA THR A 101 9.36 4.89 -9.73
C THR A 101 10.66 5.32 -9.05
#